data_92f32ac93f8c4808fefff3d1339bed13
#
_entry.id   92f32ac93f8c4808fefff3d1339bed13
#
_cell.length_a   1.000
_cell.length_b   1.000
_cell.length_c   1.000
_cell.angle_alpha   90.00
_cell.angle_beta   90.00
_cell.angle_gamma   90.00
#
_symmetry.space_group_name_H-M   'P 1'
#
loop_
_entity.id
_entity.type
_entity.pdbx_description
1 polymer ?
#
loop_
_entity_poly.entity_id
_entity_poly.type
_entity_poly.pdbx_seq_one_letter_code
_entity_poly.pdbx_strand_id
1 'polypeptide(L)'
;VKQGRNECTSFLIVDAQSVKNSDCAEQKGYDAGKKVSGIKRHIAEDTQGLPHAIVVTTADVTDRAGALQAMDRCAANLQQLESVLVDGGYTGEPFAQAVKDQLNATVQIAKRNELHTFAVIPKRWIAERCFAWLDKNRRLWKNCERKLNTSL
;
A
#
# COMPACT_ATOMS: atom_id res chain seq x y z
N VAL A 1 16.61 5.82 20.25
CA VAL A 1 16.24 6.86 19.26
C VAL A 1 17.44 7.78 19.01
N LYS A 2 18.42 7.32 18.20
CA LYS A 2 19.72 8.02 17.98
C LYS A 2 19.66 9.22 17.02
N GLN A 3 18.48 9.70 16.58
CA GLN A 3 18.36 10.80 15.59
C GLN A 3 17.22 11.79 15.87
N GLY A 4 16.76 11.95 17.12
CA GLY A 4 15.70 12.92 17.46
C GLY A 4 14.34 12.60 16.84
N ARG A 5 14.09 11.35 16.43
CA ARG A 5 12.84 10.89 15.85
C ARG A 5 11.90 10.41 16.95
N ASN A 6 10.60 10.68 16.78
CA ASN A 6 9.56 10.15 17.65
C ASN A 6 9.55 8.61 17.57
N GLU A 7 9.29 7.96 18.70
CA GLU A 7 9.09 6.50 18.77
C GLU A 7 7.80 6.07 18.06
N CYS A 8 6.83 6.97 17.97
CA CYS A 8 5.54 6.72 17.34
C CYS A 8 5.51 7.24 15.91
N THR A 9 4.90 6.46 15.03
CA THR A 9 4.71 6.81 13.62
C THR A 9 3.65 7.90 13.50
N SER A 10 4.04 9.07 12.97
CA SER A 10 3.13 10.19 12.69
C SER A 10 2.76 10.29 11.20
N PHE A 11 3.45 9.57 10.33
CA PHE A 11 3.28 9.63 8.87
C PHE A 11 3.30 8.23 8.27
N LEU A 12 2.23 7.87 7.57
CA LEU A 12 2.06 6.57 6.91
C LEU A 12 2.08 6.74 5.40
N ILE A 13 2.66 5.79 4.70
CA ILE A 13 2.64 5.70 3.24
C ILE A 13 1.86 4.45 2.87
N VAL A 14 0.87 4.58 1.99
CA VAL A 14 0.05 3.45 1.56
C VAL A 14 0.07 3.34 0.04
N ASP A 15 0.37 2.15 -0.45
CA ASP A 15 0.40 1.86 -1.88
C ASP A 15 0.01 0.41 -2.16
N ALA A 16 -0.26 0.08 -3.43
CA ALA A 16 -0.67 -1.25 -3.85
C ALA A 16 0.07 -1.74 -5.11
N GLN A 17 0.50 -3.01 -5.05
CA GLN A 17 1.14 -3.71 -6.16
C GLN A 17 0.29 -4.90 -6.62
N SER A 18 -0.05 -4.96 -7.91
CA SER A 18 -0.67 -6.13 -8.51
C SER A 18 0.38 -7.12 -8.96
N VAL A 19 0.22 -8.39 -8.58
CA VAL A 19 1.18 -9.47 -8.81
C VAL A 19 0.49 -10.63 -9.52
N LYS A 20 1.13 -11.15 -10.57
CA LYS A 20 0.60 -12.29 -11.34
C LYS A 20 0.58 -13.56 -10.50
N ASN A 21 -0.46 -14.35 -10.64
CA ASN A 21 -0.53 -15.71 -10.09
C ASN A 21 0.21 -16.72 -10.97
N SER A 22 0.67 -17.79 -10.34
CA SER A 22 0.96 -19.06 -11.03
C SER A 22 -0.35 -19.80 -11.33
N ASP A 23 -0.27 -20.86 -12.14
CA ASP A 23 -1.44 -21.61 -12.57
C ASP A 23 -2.11 -22.42 -11.43
N CYS A 24 -1.38 -22.64 -10.33
CA CYS A 24 -1.86 -23.40 -9.16
C CYS A 24 -2.75 -22.57 -8.21
N ALA A 25 -2.89 -21.26 -8.40
CA ALA A 25 -3.68 -20.42 -7.52
C ALA A 25 -5.19 -20.66 -7.69
N GLU A 26 -5.87 -20.96 -6.57
CA GLU A 26 -7.32 -21.18 -6.54
C GLU A 26 -8.11 -19.87 -6.65
N GLN A 27 -7.58 -18.78 -6.12
CA GLN A 27 -8.23 -17.48 -6.10
C GLN A 27 -7.40 -16.46 -6.87
N LYS A 28 -8.04 -15.79 -7.81
CA LYS A 28 -7.43 -14.72 -8.61
C LYS A 28 -8.50 -13.71 -9.01
N GLY A 29 -8.11 -12.45 -9.11
CA GLY A 29 -8.89 -11.38 -9.69
C GLY A 29 -8.19 -10.80 -10.92
N TYR A 30 -8.79 -9.82 -11.54
CA TYR A 30 -8.21 -9.10 -12.67
C TYR A 30 -8.18 -7.61 -12.40
N ASP A 31 -6.97 -7.04 -12.35
CA ASP A 31 -6.76 -5.60 -12.30
C ASP A 31 -6.79 -5.04 -13.73
N ALA A 32 -7.89 -4.42 -14.09
CA ALA A 32 -8.08 -3.87 -15.44
C ALA A 32 -7.14 -2.68 -15.72
N GLY A 33 -6.81 -1.89 -14.71
CA GLY A 33 -5.91 -0.74 -14.85
C GLY A 33 -4.46 -1.13 -15.13
N LYS A 34 -3.98 -2.17 -14.45
CA LYS A 34 -2.60 -2.69 -14.60
C LYS A 34 -2.53 -3.88 -15.57
N LYS A 35 -3.67 -4.40 -16.04
CA LYS A 35 -3.79 -5.59 -16.91
C LYS A 35 -3.11 -6.82 -16.30
N VAL A 36 -3.29 -7.03 -14.99
CA VAL A 36 -2.72 -8.14 -14.25
C VAL A 36 -3.80 -9.06 -13.73
N SER A 37 -3.71 -10.37 -14.05
CA SER A 37 -4.52 -11.41 -13.42
C SER A 37 -3.76 -12.02 -12.26
N GLY A 38 -4.29 -11.91 -11.05
CA GLY A 38 -3.59 -12.42 -9.87
C GLY A 38 -4.13 -11.88 -8.55
N ILE A 39 -3.19 -11.51 -7.70
CA ILE A 39 -3.43 -10.91 -6.39
C ILE A 39 -2.96 -9.46 -6.36
N LYS A 40 -3.37 -8.74 -5.34
CA LYS A 40 -2.92 -7.39 -5.04
C LYS A 40 -2.40 -7.33 -3.60
N ARG A 41 -1.21 -6.77 -3.42
CA ARG A 41 -0.60 -6.49 -2.13
C ARG A 41 -0.81 -5.02 -1.80
N HIS A 42 -1.40 -4.75 -0.66
CA HIS A 42 -1.57 -3.41 -0.11
C HIS A 42 -0.62 -3.28 1.07
N ILE A 43 0.25 -2.29 1.05
CA ILE A 43 1.24 -2.05 2.10
C ILE A 43 0.96 -0.71 2.78
N ALA A 44 1.08 -0.71 4.10
CA ALA A 44 1.07 0.50 4.92
C ALA A 44 2.41 0.54 5.67
N GLU A 45 3.24 1.52 5.39
CA GLU A 45 4.60 1.63 5.91
C GLU A 45 4.94 3.04 6.40
N ASP A 46 5.96 3.15 7.23
CA ASP A 46 6.45 4.44 7.70
C ASP A 46 7.46 5.09 6.74
N THR A 47 7.96 6.25 7.10
CA THR A 47 8.97 6.99 6.32
C THR A 47 10.35 6.31 6.27
N GLN A 48 10.56 5.23 7.01
CA GLN A 48 11.77 4.42 6.98
C GLN A 48 11.60 3.19 6.07
N GLY A 49 10.36 2.90 5.65
CA GLY A 49 9.99 1.72 4.87
C GLY A 49 9.76 0.49 5.76
N LEU A 50 9.42 0.70 7.03
CA LEU A 50 9.01 -0.38 7.91
C LEU A 50 7.51 -0.62 7.74
N PRO A 51 7.08 -1.81 7.31
CA PRO A 51 5.68 -2.11 7.14
C PRO A 51 4.97 -2.27 8.49
N HIS A 52 3.89 -1.52 8.69
CA HIS A 52 2.96 -1.65 9.81
C HIS A 52 1.86 -2.67 9.51
N ALA A 53 1.46 -2.76 8.24
CA ALA A 53 0.53 -3.77 7.78
C ALA A 53 0.76 -4.13 6.31
N ILE A 54 0.51 -5.40 5.99
CA ILE A 54 0.41 -5.89 4.62
C ILE A 54 -0.91 -6.65 4.53
N VAL A 55 -1.68 -6.38 3.47
CA VAL A 55 -2.92 -7.10 3.14
C VAL A 55 -2.80 -7.64 1.73
N VAL A 56 -3.19 -8.89 1.54
CA VAL A 56 -3.27 -9.51 0.22
C VAL A 56 -4.74 -9.74 -0.12
N THR A 57 -5.13 -9.29 -1.30
CA THR A 57 -6.47 -9.46 -1.86
C THR A 57 -6.38 -10.06 -3.26
N THR A 58 -7.50 -10.45 -3.84
CA THR A 58 -7.58 -10.69 -5.28
C THR A 58 -7.38 -9.37 -6.04
N ALA A 59 -6.85 -9.42 -7.26
CA ALA A 59 -6.44 -8.22 -8.00
C ALA A 59 -7.60 -7.31 -8.43
N ASP A 60 -8.84 -7.79 -8.42
CA ASP A 60 -10.06 -7.02 -8.68
C ASP A 60 -10.47 -6.09 -7.55
N VAL A 61 -9.98 -6.32 -6.32
CA VAL A 61 -10.22 -5.41 -5.19
C VAL A 61 -9.56 -4.07 -5.48
N THR A 62 -10.30 -2.98 -5.27
CA THR A 62 -9.79 -1.63 -5.53
C THR A 62 -8.66 -1.27 -4.57
N ASP A 63 -7.72 -0.43 -5.02
CA ASP A 63 -6.60 0.02 -4.20
C ASP A 63 -7.11 0.72 -2.93
N ARG A 64 -8.20 1.49 -3.01
CA ARG A 64 -8.84 2.15 -1.86
C ARG A 64 -9.38 1.16 -0.83
N ALA A 65 -10.11 0.14 -1.27
CA ALA A 65 -10.68 -0.86 -0.36
C ALA A 65 -9.58 -1.67 0.35
N GLY A 66 -8.54 -2.07 -0.38
CA GLY A 66 -7.42 -2.77 0.23
C GLY A 66 -6.56 -1.90 1.16
N ALA A 67 -6.42 -0.61 0.85
CA ALA A 67 -5.76 0.35 1.72
C ALA A 67 -6.49 0.50 3.06
N LEU A 68 -7.82 0.62 3.04
CA LEU A 68 -8.63 0.70 4.26
C LEU A 68 -8.49 -0.58 5.10
N GLN A 69 -8.45 -1.76 4.48
CA GLN A 69 -8.18 -3.01 5.17
C GLN A 69 -6.78 -3.05 5.81
N ALA A 70 -5.76 -2.52 5.12
CA ALA A 70 -4.40 -2.46 5.66
C ALA A 70 -4.33 -1.50 6.85
N MET A 71 -4.97 -0.33 6.75
CA MET A 71 -5.03 0.66 7.82
C MET A 71 -5.78 0.13 9.04
N ASP A 72 -6.88 -0.59 8.86
CA ASP A 72 -7.63 -1.23 9.95
C ASP A 72 -6.75 -2.19 10.76
N ARG A 73 -5.93 -2.99 10.08
CA ARG A 73 -5.01 -3.93 10.75
C ARG A 73 -3.96 -3.27 11.64
N CYS A 74 -3.54 -2.06 11.32
CA CYS A 74 -2.50 -1.36 12.07
C CYS A 74 -3.02 -0.19 12.91
N ALA A 75 -4.31 0.12 12.88
CA ALA A 75 -4.91 1.26 13.56
C ALA A 75 -4.59 1.31 15.06
N ALA A 76 -4.63 0.18 15.75
CA ALA A 76 -4.34 0.08 17.17
C ALA A 76 -2.91 0.56 17.54
N ASN A 77 -1.96 0.44 16.60
CA ASN A 77 -0.55 0.79 16.80
C ASN A 77 -0.21 2.21 16.30
N LEU A 78 -1.17 2.92 15.67
CA LEU A 78 -0.93 4.19 14.99
C LEU A 78 -1.69 5.35 15.63
N GLN A 79 -1.79 5.37 16.97
CA GLN A 79 -2.57 6.38 17.71
C GLN A 79 -2.06 7.82 17.58
N GLN A 80 -0.81 8.03 17.15
CA GLN A 80 -0.20 9.35 16.91
C GLN A 80 -0.07 9.67 15.42
N LEU A 81 -0.80 8.97 14.56
CA LEU A 81 -0.76 9.22 13.13
C LEU A 81 -1.45 10.56 12.80
N GLU A 82 -0.74 11.41 12.07
CA GLU A 82 -1.23 12.73 11.64
C GLU A 82 -1.65 12.72 10.17
N SER A 83 -0.92 11.98 9.32
CA SER A 83 -1.17 11.99 7.88
C SER A 83 -0.82 10.69 7.17
N VAL A 84 -1.57 10.42 6.11
CA VAL A 84 -1.41 9.26 5.21
C VAL A 84 -1.11 9.76 3.81
N LEU A 85 0.03 9.37 3.25
CA LEU A 85 0.41 9.65 1.87
C LEU A 85 -0.07 8.52 0.97
N VAL A 86 -0.76 8.88 -0.09
CA VAL A 86 -1.26 7.97 -1.13
C VAL A 86 -1.01 8.56 -2.52
N ASP A 87 -1.12 7.73 -3.56
CA ASP A 87 -1.03 8.22 -4.94
C ASP A 87 -2.36 8.82 -5.46
N GLY A 88 -2.35 9.33 -6.70
CA GLY A 88 -3.52 9.94 -7.33
C GLY A 88 -4.71 8.98 -7.55
N GLY A 89 -4.51 7.67 -7.48
CA GLY A 89 -5.58 6.67 -7.60
C GLY A 89 -6.51 6.61 -6.38
N TYR A 90 -6.07 7.18 -5.25
CA TYR A 90 -6.82 7.18 -3.99
C TYR A 90 -7.65 8.46 -3.77
N THR A 91 -7.81 9.29 -4.78
CA THR A 91 -8.60 10.53 -4.70
C THR A 91 -10.08 10.27 -4.39
N GLY A 92 -10.70 11.18 -3.66
CA GLY A 92 -12.13 11.20 -3.37
C GLY A 92 -12.46 11.39 -1.90
N GLU A 93 -13.49 12.21 -1.64
CA GLU A 93 -13.96 12.54 -0.29
C GLU A 93 -14.32 11.30 0.55
N PRO A 94 -15.00 10.26 0.00
CA PRO A 94 -15.34 9.06 0.79
C PRO A 94 -14.12 8.33 1.35
N PHE A 95 -13.01 8.29 0.59
CA PHE A 95 -11.77 7.68 1.07
C PHE A 95 -11.12 8.53 2.16
N ALA A 96 -11.04 9.84 1.96
CA ALA A 96 -10.46 10.75 2.95
C ALA A 96 -11.24 10.72 4.27
N GLN A 97 -12.58 10.67 4.19
CA GLN A 97 -13.43 10.56 5.37
C GLN A 97 -13.22 9.21 6.10
N ALA A 98 -13.15 8.10 5.36
CA ALA A 98 -12.90 6.79 5.97
C ALA A 98 -11.55 6.74 6.69
N VAL A 99 -10.50 7.32 6.12
CA VAL A 99 -9.17 7.42 6.77
C VAL A 99 -9.26 8.26 8.04
N LYS A 100 -9.99 9.38 8.01
CA LYS A 100 -10.20 10.23 9.18
C LYS A 100 -10.95 9.50 10.28
N ASP A 101 -11.97 8.72 9.93
CA ASP A 101 -12.77 7.96 10.90
C ASP A 101 -11.98 6.81 11.53
N GLN A 102 -11.13 6.12 10.75
CA GLN A 102 -10.33 4.98 11.23
C GLN A 102 -9.09 5.39 12.02
N LEU A 103 -8.37 6.41 11.56
CA LEU A 103 -7.02 6.75 12.04
C LEU A 103 -6.92 8.17 12.60
N ASN A 104 -7.98 8.97 12.53
CA ASN A 104 -7.98 10.40 12.84
C ASN A 104 -6.87 11.19 12.10
N ALA A 105 -6.48 10.72 10.90
CA ALA A 105 -5.40 11.26 10.10
C ALA A 105 -5.92 11.96 8.83
N THR A 106 -5.11 12.84 8.27
CA THR A 106 -5.41 13.54 7.00
C THR A 106 -4.77 12.81 5.82
N VAL A 107 -5.48 12.76 4.67
CA VAL A 107 -4.95 12.18 3.45
C VAL A 107 -4.15 13.22 2.66
N GLN A 108 -2.91 12.89 2.32
CA GLN A 108 -2.07 13.65 1.41
C GLN A 108 -1.94 12.88 0.10
N ILE A 109 -2.31 13.52 -1.01
CA ILE A 109 -2.23 12.91 -2.34
C ILE A 109 -0.93 13.34 -2.99
N ALA A 110 -0.12 12.37 -3.36
CA ALA A 110 1.09 12.59 -4.15
C ALA A 110 0.69 12.95 -5.59
N LYS A 111 0.57 14.25 -5.89
CA LYS A 111 0.29 14.75 -7.24
C LYS A 111 1.51 14.53 -8.13
N ARG A 112 1.33 13.89 -9.30
CA ARG A 112 2.27 14.03 -10.40
C ARG A 112 2.23 15.48 -10.85
N ASN A 113 3.38 16.17 -10.87
CA ASN A 113 3.48 17.46 -11.53
C ASN A 113 3.09 17.27 -13.00
N GLU A 114 2.05 17.96 -13.44
CA GLU A 114 1.51 17.91 -14.81
C GLU A 114 2.46 18.52 -15.85
N LEU A 115 3.55 19.14 -15.43
CA LEU A 115 4.59 19.66 -16.28
C LEU A 115 5.59 18.55 -16.61
N HIS A 116 5.91 18.35 -17.88
CA HIS A 116 6.79 17.35 -18.49
C HIS A 116 8.21 17.18 -17.88
N THR A 117 8.40 17.57 -16.65
CA THR A 117 9.63 17.45 -15.88
C THR A 117 9.50 16.32 -14.86
N PHE A 118 10.50 15.45 -14.86
CA PHE A 118 10.63 14.41 -13.82
C PHE A 118 10.80 15.09 -12.45
N ALA A 119 9.75 15.01 -11.63
CA ALA A 119 9.81 15.43 -10.23
C ALA A 119 9.70 14.19 -9.34
N VAL A 120 10.70 13.99 -8.49
CA VAL A 120 10.64 12.96 -7.45
C VAL A 120 9.57 13.38 -6.45
N ILE A 121 8.47 12.60 -6.40
CA ILE A 121 7.43 12.81 -5.39
C ILE A 121 8.03 12.45 -4.03
N PRO A 122 8.12 13.39 -3.08
CA PRO A 122 8.73 13.14 -1.80
C PRO A 122 8.08 11.93 -1.11
N LYS A 123 8.93 10.99 -0.66
CA LYS A 123 8.56 9.78 0.10
C LYS A 123 7.82 8.67 -0.66
N ARG A 124 7.26 8.89 -1.87
CA ARG A 124 6.62 7.81 -2.64
C ARG A 124 7.61 6.70 -3.04
N TRP A 125 8.85 7.06 -3.34
CA TRP A 125 9.90 6.11 -3.66
C TRP A 125 10.12 5.03 -2.58
N ILE A 126 9.64 5.27 -1.34
CA ILE A 126 9.77 4.33 -0.23
C ILE A 126 8.94 3.08 -0.54
N ALA A 127 7.65 3.24 -0.89
CA ALA A 127 6.78 2.13 -1.28
C ALA A 127 7.32 1.40 -2.53
N GLU A 128 7.76 2.14 -3.54
CA GLU A 128 8.36 1.57 -4.74
C GLU A 128 9.61 0.72 -4.38
N ARG A 129 10.43 1.17 -3.44
CA ARG A 129 11.58 0.42 -2.92
C ARG A 129 11.16 -0.84 -2.19
N CYS A 130 10.14 -0.79 -1.34
CA CYS A 130 9.61 -1.95 -0.63
C CYS A 130 9.11 -3.01 -1.60
N PHE A 131 8.32 -2.64 -2.60
CA PHE A 131 7.87 -3.56 -3.62
C PHE A 131 9.03 -4.14 -4.44
N ALA A 132 10.03 -3.32 -4.79
CA ALA A 132 11.23 -3.80 -5.49
C ALA A 132 12.03 -4.81 -4.65
N TRP A 133 12.03 -4.69 -3.33
CA TRP A 133 12.65 -5.70 -2.45
C TRP A 133 11.83 -6.98 -2.40
N LEU A 134 10.49 -6.88 -2.33
CA LEU A 134 9.62 -8.05 -2.39
C LEU A 134 9.81 -8.81 -3.71
N ASP A 135 9.89 -8.12 -4.83
CA ASP A 135 10.05 -8.72 -6.16
C ASP A 135 11.41 -9.44 -6.36
N LYS A 136 12.44 -9.07 -5.60
CA LYS A 136 13.72 -9.80 -5.58
C LYS A 136 13.64 -11.16 -4.90
N ASN A 137 12.62 -11.41 -4.12
CA ASN A 137 12.43 -12.69 -3.46
C ASN A 137 11.74 -13.66 -4.41
N ARG A 138 12.36 -14.84 -4.62
CA ARG A 138 11.90 -15.86 -5.56
C ARG A 138 10.42 -16.24 -5.42
N ARG A 139 9.88 -16.24 -4.19
CA ARG A 139 8.48 -16.59 -3.92
C ARG A 139 7.51 -15.41 -4.01
N LEU A 140 8.01 -14.19 -4.09
CA LEU A 140 7.19 -12.98 -4.02
C LEU A 140 7.05 -12.23 -5.35
N TRP A 141 7.98 -12.40 -6.33
CA TRP A 141 7.88 -11.76 -7.63
C TRP A 141 6.64 -12.21 -8.44
N LYS A 142 6.17 -13.43 -8.16
CA LYS A 142 4.94 -14.01 -8.66
C LYS A 142 4.26 -14.74 -7.50
N ASN A 143 2.94 -14.67 -7.41
CA ASN A 143 2.23 -15.42 -6.38
C ASN A 143 2.18 -16.90 -6.75
N CYS A 144 2.89 -17.72 -5.99
CA CYS A 144 2.97 -19.17 -6.16
C CYS A 144 2.11 -19.93 -5.16
N GLU A 145 1.38 -19.24 -4.30
CA GLU A 145 0.55 -19.85 -3.28
C GLU A 145 -0.80 -20.29 -3.85
N ARG A 146 -1.25 -21.46 -3.40
CA ARG A 146 -2.53 -22.02 -3.84
C ARG A 146 -3.72 -21.25 -3.25
N LYS A 147 -3.65 -20.95 -1.96
CA LYS A 147 -4.71 -20.24 -1.23
C LYS A 147 -4.30 -18.79 -0.98
N LEU A 148 -5.26 -17.87 -1.02
CA LEU A 148 -5.01 -16.45 -0.82
C LEU A 148 -4.44 -16.13 0.57
N ASN A 149 -4.92 -16.82 1.61
CA ASN A 149 -4.48 -16.60 2.98
C ASN A 149 -3.04 -17.07 3.26
N THR A 150 -2.42 -17.84 2.37
CA THR A 150 -1.01 -18.24 2.46
C THR A 150 -0.08 -17.34 1.63
N SER A 151 -0.65 -16.32 0.97
CA SER A 151 0.11 -15.35 0.15
C SER A 151 0.63 -14.15 0.96
N LEU A 152 0.36 -14.12 2.27
CA LEU A 152 0.85 -13.14 3.23
C LEU A 152 2.27 -13.46 3.69
#